data_8e3634ec93ae684caa4ea7bfcc0ad299
#
_entry.id   8e3634ec93ae684caa4ea7bfcc0ad299
#
_cell.length_a   1.000
_cell.length_b   1.000
_cell.length_c   1.000
_cell.angle_alpha   90.00
_cell.angle_beta   90.00
_cell.angle_gamma   90.00
#
_symmetry.space_group_name_H-M   'P 1'
#
loop_
_entity.id
_entity.type
_entity.pdbx_description
1 polymer ?
#
loop_
_entity_poly.entity_id
_entity_poly.type
_entity_poly.pdbx_seq_one_letter_code
_entity_poly.pdbx_strand_id
1 'polypeptide(L)'
;MMSNQIPVQDVTPPAKNATNSVDLYASREKIYTRAFTGLFRNLRMLGGAGLFLLYFGTVWLNWGGHQAVWWNLPERKFFIFGATFWPQDFILLSGLLIIAAFGLFFITVYAGRIWCGYTCPQSVWTWIFMWCEKVTEGDRNQRIKLDKAPMSANKFLRKFSKHSLWLLIGFVTGMTLSLIHI
;
A
#
# COMPACT_ATOMS: atom_id res chain seq x y z
N MET A 1 -47.04 -2.26 12.26
CA MET A 1 -45.67 -2.68 12.52
C MET A 1 -45.33 -3.76 11.49
N MET A 2 -44.69 -3.38 10.38
CA MET A 2 -44.23 -4.32 9.35
C MET A 2 -42.85 -4.82 9.73
N SER A 3 -42.74 -6.12 10.08
CA SER A 3 -41.44 -6.76 10.32
C SER A 3 -40.76 -6.99 8.96
N ASN A 4 -39.74 -6.21 8.73
CA ASN A 4 -38.89 -6.33 7.56
C ASN A 4 -37.95 -7.54 7.80
N GLN A 5 -38.42 -8.75 7.49
CA GLN A 5 -37.58 -9.94 7.55
C GLN A 5 -36.61 -9.89 6.36
N ILE A 6 -35.33 -9.75 6.66
CA ILE A 6 -34.26 -9.90 5.67
C ILE A 6 -34.28 -11.37 5.22
N PRO A 7 -34.46 -11.67 3.92
CA PRO A 7 -34.42 -13.06 3.44
C PRO A 7 -33.01 -13.60 3.67
N VAL A 8 -32.90 -14.53 4.62
CA VAL A 8 -31.69 -15.33 4.80
C VAL A 8 -31.63 -16.29 3.60
N GLN A 9 -30.72 -15.99 2.70
CA GLN A 9 -30.42 -16.87 1.58
C GLN A 9 -29.64 -18.06 2.12
N ASP A 10 -30.28 -19.23 2.21
CA ASP A 10 -29.60 -20.48 2.55
C ASP A 10 -28.52 -20.79 1.53
N VAL A 11 -27.28 -20.54 1.89
CA VAL A 11 -26.11 -20.92 1.11
C VAL A 11 -25.75 -22.37 1.45
N THR A 12 -26.69 -23.28 1.31
CA THR A 12 -26.41 -24.72 1.33
C THR A 12 -25.86 -25.10 -0.04
N PRO A 13 -24.56 -25.45 -0.15
CA PRO A 13 -24.04 -25.94 -1.43
C PRO A 13 -24.77 -27.23 -1.81
N PRO A 14 -25.12 -27.46 -3.10
CA PRO A 14 -25.76 -28.67 -3.55
C PRO A 14 -24.90 -29.87 -3.17
N ALA A 15 -25.51 -30.86 -2.53
CA ALA A 15 -24.87 -32.09 -2.10
C ALA A 15 -24.19 -32.77 -3.30
N LYS A 16 -22.91 -32.58 -3.49
CA LYS A 16 -22.08 -33.38 -4.38
C LYS A 16 -21.61 -34.59 -3.61
N ASN A 17 -21.87 -35.75 -4.20
CA ASN A 17 -21.55 -37.09 -3.80
C ASN A 17 -20.26 -37.23 -2.96
N ALA A 18 -20.41 -37.93 -1.85
CA ALA A 18 -19.45 -38.18 -0.82
C ALA A 18 -18.15 -38.84 -1.35
N THR A 19 -17.17 -38.02 -1.59
CA THR A 19 -15.77 -38.34 -1.35
C THR A 19 -15.30 -37.32 -0.34
N ASN A 20 -14.82 -37.78 0.81
CA ASN A 20 -14.41 -36.99 1.97
C ASN A 20 -13.18 -36.09 1.72
N SER A 21 -13.24 -35.21 0.75
CA SER A 21 -12.34 -34.06 0.62
C SER A 21 -13.06 -32.85 1.21
N VAL A 22 -12.79 -32.58 2.46
CA VAL A 22 -13.17 -31.28 3.07
C VAL A 22 -12.37 -30.21 2.33
N ASP A 23 -13.01 -29.49 1.44
CA ASP A 23 -12.42 -28.32 0.79
C ASP A 23 -12.24 -27.25 1.87
N LEU A 24 -11.09 -27.25 2.52
CA LEU A 24 -10.72 -26.30 3.57
C LEU A 24 -10.51 -24.87 3.05
N TYR A 25 -10.49 -24.70 1.74
CA TYR A 25 -10.25 -23.41 1.09
C TYR A 25 -11.41 -23.09 0.13
N ALA A 26 -12.17 -22.05 0.47
CA ALA A 26 -13.08 -21.45 -0.50
C ALA A 26 -12.29 -20.94 -1.73
N SER A 27 -12.79 -21.20 -2.94
CA SER A 27 -12.18 -20.69 -4.16
C SER A 27 -12.06 -19.17 -4.07
N ARG A 28 -10.86 -18.64 -4.36
CA ARG A 28 -10.59 -17.22 -4.25
C ARG A 28 -11.37 -16.45 -5.31
N GLU A 29 -12.43 -15.77 -4.91
CA GLU A 29 -13.14 -14.84 -5.77
C GLU A 29 -12.38 -13.51 -5.87
N LYS A 30 -12.24 -12.98 -7.09
CA LYS A 30 -11.61 -11.68 -7.34
C LYS A 30 -12.55 -10.57 -6.90
N ILE A 31 -12.14 -9.81 -5.89
CA ILE A 31 -12.91 -8.67 -5.37
C ILE A 31 -12.64 -7.43 -6.22
N TYR A 32 -13.67 -6.85 -6.80
CA TYR A 32 -13.61 -5.61 -7.57
C TYR A 32 -13.99 -4.43 -6.67
N THR A 33 -13.01 -3.63 -6.30
CA THR A 33 -13.20 -2.47 -5.45
C THR A 33 -13.91 -1.35 -6.19
N ARG A 34 -14.87 -0.67 -5.52
CA ARG A 34 -15.55 0.52 -6.02
C ARG A 34 -14.86 1.77 -5.49
N ALA A 35 -14.60 2.72 -6.38
CA ALA A 35 -14.13 4.04 -5.95
C ALA A 35 -15.26 4.79 -5.25
N PHE A 36 -14.98 5.35 -4.09
CA PHE A 36 -15.88 6.25 -3.35
C PHE A 36 -15.25 7.64 -3.30
N THR A 37 -16.08 8.67 -3.20
CA THR A 37 -15.66 10.06 -3.03
C THR A 37 -16.16 10.58 -1.70
N GLY A 38 -15.40 11.44 -1.03
CA GLY A 38 -15.76 12.00 0.24
C GLY A 38 -14.63 12.80 0.88
N LEU A 39 -14.97 13.68 1.81
CA LEU A 39 -14.01 14.55 2.50
C LEU A 39 -12.95 13.74 3.25
N PHE A 40 -13.36 12.72 3.99
CA PHE A 40 -12.44 11.85 4.74
C PHE A 40 -11.49 11.06 3.83
N ARG A 41 -11.95 10.66 2.64
CA ARG A 41 -11.08 10.04 1.64
C ARG A 41 -10.01 11.02 1.17
N ASN A 42 -10.41 12.27 0.86
CA ASN A 42 -9.46 13.28 0.39
C ASN A 42 -8.45 13.64 1.48
N LEU A 43 -8.88 13.75 2.73
CA LEU A 43 -7.99 14.00 3.87
C LEU A 43 -6.98 12.86 4.07
N ARG A 44 -7.44 11.61 3.98
CA ARG A 44 -6.57 10.42 4.02
C ARG A 44 -5.55 10.43 2.89
N MET A 45 -6.00 10.76 1.69
CA MET A 45 -5.16 10.79 0.51
C MET A 45 -4.11 11.91 0.59
N LEU A 46 -4.51 13.09 1.09
CA LEU A 46 -3.60 14.22 1.28
C LEU A 46 -2.55 13.90 2.35
N GLY A 47 -2.95 13.37 3.49
CA GLY A 47 -2.02 12.97 4.56
C GLY A 47 -1.02 11.91 4.11
N GLY A 48 -1.52 10.85 3.47
CA GLY A 48 -0.67 9.79 2.93
C GLY A 48 0.27 10.28 1.82
N ALA A 49 -0.22 11.09 0.88
CA ALA A 49 0.60 11.66 -0.18
C ALA A 49 1.66 12.62 0.39
N GLY A 50 1.32 13.42 1.40
CA GLY A 50 2.28 14.30 2.07
C GLY A 50 3.44 13.52 2.71
N LEU A 51 3.13 12.46 3.45
CA LEU A 51 4.15 11.59 4.04
C LEU A 51 4.99 10.87 2.99
N PHE A 52 4.36 10.42 1.90
CA PHE A 52 5.06 9.76 0.80
C PHE A 52 6.03 10.73 0.10
N LEU A 53 5.57 11.95 -0.19
CA LEU A 53 6.41 12.99 -0.76
C LEU A 53 7.55 13.38 0.17
N LEU A 54 7.29 13.48 1.47
CA LEU A 54 8.31 13.76 2.46
C LEU A 54 9.36 12.64 2.47
N TYR A 55 8.93 11.38 2.52
CA TYR A 55 9.84 10.23 2.57
C TYR A 55 10.72 10.12 1.32
N PHE A 56 10.11 10.14 0.13
CA PHE A 56 10.86 10.05 -1.13
C PHE A 56 11.53 11.37 -1.52
N GLY A 57 10.98 12.51 -1.13
CA GLY A 57 11.54 13.83 -1.44
C GLY A 57 12.80 14.15 -0.67
N THR A 58 12.94 13.67 0.56
CA THR A 58 14.16 13.89 1.37
C THR A 58 15.42 13.33 0.72
N VAL A 59 15.28 12.30 -0.12
CA VAL A 59 16.40 11.71 -0.87
C VAL A 59 17.00 12.69 -1.89
N TRP A 60 16.15 13.56 -2.46
CA TRP A 60 16.55 14.52 -3.49
C TRP A 60 17.01 15.86 -2.93
N LEU A 61 16.82 16.08 -1.61
CA LEU A 61 17.29 17.29 -0.96
C LEU A 61 18.78 17.18 -0.63
N ASN A 62 19.56 18.16 -1.09
CA ASN A 62 20.96 18.28 -0.75
C ASN A 62 21.12 19.25 0.42
N TRP A 63 21.85 18.82 1.44
CA TRP A 63 22.15 19.62 2.61
C TRP A 63 23.67 19.60 2.90
N GLY A 64 24.32 20.78 2.89
CA GLY A 64 25.74 20.87 3.23
C GLY A 64 26.71 20.12 2.32
N GLY A 65 26.35 19.91 1.02
CA GLY A 65 27.20 19.20 0.06
C GLY A 65 26.97 17.71 -0.04
N HIS A 66 26.05 17.17 0.79
CA HIS A 66 25.63 15.78 0.79
C HIS A 66 24.11 15.70 0.67
N GLN A 67 23.59 14.49 0.37
CA GLN A 67 22.15 14.26 0.45
C GLN A 67 21.67 14.43 1.91
N ALA A 68 20.45 14.94 2.08
CA ALA A 68 19.86 15.18 3.40
C ALA A 68 19.78 13.91 4.25
N VAL A 69 19.58 12.77 3.60
CA VAL A 69 19.66 11.44 4.21
C VAL A 69 20.60 10.60 3.37
N TRP A 70 21.75 10.26 3.92
CA TRP A 70 22.75 9.46 3.23
C TRP A 70 23.39 8.44 4.17
N TRP A 71 23.41 7.20 3.74
CA TRP A 71 23.97 6.08 4.49
C TRP A 71 25.26 5.63 3.83
N ASN A 72 26.39 6.16 4.31
CA ASN A 72 27.70 5.78 3.84
C ASN A 72 28.15 4.49 4.52
N LEU A 73 27.84 3.36 3.89
CA LEU A 73 28.18 2.03 4.40
C LEU A 73 29.70 1.74 4.46
N PRO A 74 30.51 2.18 3.47
CA PRO A 74 31.96 1.99 3.52
C PRO A 74 32.62 2.65 4.73
N GLU A 75 32.21 3.86 5.06
CA GLU A 75 32.73 4.61 6.21
C GLU A 75 31.96 4.37 7.50
N ARG A 76 30.87 3.58 7.44
CA ARG A 76 29.97 3.31 8.58
C ARG A 76 29.45 4.60 9.24
N LYS A 77 29.12 5.60 8.44
CA LYS A 77 28.58 6.89 8.89
C LYS A 77 27.20 7.09 8.32
N PHE A 78 26.30 7.62 9.14
CA PHE A 78 24.93 7.93 8.75
C PHE A 78 24.72 9.42 8.87
N PHE A 79 24.40 10.06 7.74
CA PHE A 79 24.12 11.49 7.69
C PHE A 79 22.61 11.70 7.64
N ILE A 80 22.08 12.44 8.60
CA ILE A 80 20.66 12.79 8.68
C ILE A 80 20.59 14.31 8.94
N PHE A 81 20.15 15.09 7.96
CA PHE A 81 19.97 16.54 8.04
C PHE A 81 21.18 17.30 8.64
N GLY A 82 22.41 16.90 8.29
CA GLY A 82 23.64 17.52 8.79
C GLY A 82 24.16 16.99 10.12
N ALA A 83 23.44 16.08 10.78
CA ALA A 83 23.95 15.33 11.93
C ALA A 83 24.62 14.05 11.44
N THR A 84 25.82 13.76 11.94
CA THR A 84 26.58 12.55 11.63
C THR A 84 26.43 11.57 12.78
N PHE A 85 25.85 10.41 12.50
CA PHE A 85 25.72 9.32 13.47
C PHE A 85 26.74 8.24 13.20
N TRP A 86 27.35 7.75 14.27
CA TRP A 86 28.32 6.66 14.26
C TRP A 86 27.68 5.35 14.67
N PRO A 87 28.28 4.19 14.40
CA PRO A 87 27.75 2.89 14.84
C PRO A 87 27.50 2.79 16.35
N GLN A 88 28.21 3.54 17.15
CA GLN A 88 28.04 3.57 18.61
C GLN A 88 26.70 4.20 19.02
N ASP A 89 26.14 5.06 18.18
CA ASP A 89 24.84 5.74 18.44
C ASP A 89 23.63 4.84 18.17
N PHE A 90 23.84 3.59 17.75
CA PHE A 90 22.75 2.61 17.57
C PHE A 90 21.95 2.35 18.86
N ILE A 91 22.53 2.62 20.02
CA ILE A 91 21.82 2.54 21.29
C ILE A 91 20.68 3.57 21.34
N LEU A 92 20.92 4.78 20.81
CA LEU A 92 19.90 5.84 20.71
C LEU A 92 18.80 5.44 19.71
N LEU A 93 19.18 4.85 18.58
CA LEU A 93 18.24 4.33 17.58
C LEU A 93 17.37 3.23 18.18
N SER A 94 17.95 2.31 18.94
CA SER A 94 17.20 1.25 19.61
C SER A 94 16.19 1.82 20.59
N GLY A 95 16.60 2.81 21.40
CA GLY A 95 15.71 3.53 22.31
C GLY A 95 14.56 4.22 21.58
N LEU A 96 14.87 4.91 20.47
CA LEU A 96 13.86 5.57 19.62
C LEU A 96 12.85 4.56 19.04
N LEU A 97 13.31 3.40 18.56
CA LEU A 97 12.44 2.35 18.03
C LEU A 97 11.51 1.78 19.09
N ILE A 98 12.02 1.58 20.31
CA ILE A 98 11.21 1.12 21.44
C ILE A 98 10.12 2.15 21.77
N ILE A 99 10.50 3.43 21.88
CA ILE A 99 9.53 4.52 22.13
C ILE A 99 8.51 4.61 21.01
N ALA A 100 8.94 4.48 19.74
CA ALA A 100 8.05 4.49 18.59
C ALA A 100 7.07 3.30 18.60
N ALA A 101 7.52 2.11 18.99
CA ALA A 101 6.67 0.93 19.12
C ALA A 101 5.60 1.11 20.21
N PHE A 102 5.99 1.57 21.39
CA PHE A 102 5.04 1.89 22.47
C PHE A 102 4.10 3.03 22.09
N GLY A 103 4.61 4.07 21.43
CA GLY A 103 3.80 5.16 20.91
C GLY A 103 2.77 4.70 19.91
N LEU A 104 3.14 3.81 18.98
CA LEU A 104 2.21 3.20 18.04
C LEU A 104 1.13 2.38 18.75
N PHE A 105 1.52 1.60 19.75
CA PHE A 105 0.58 0.84 20.59
C PHE A 105 -0.40 1.76 21.31
N PHE A 106 0.11 2.82 21.95
CA PHE A 106 -0.69 3.81 22.62
C PHE A 106 -1.70 4.48 21.70
N ILE A 107 -1.26 4.94 20.51
CA ILE A 107 -2.14 5.56 19.52
C ILE A 107 -3.20 4.56 19.03
N THR A 108 -2.84 3.30 18.84
CA THR A 108 -3.76 2.27 18.37
C THR A 108 -4.83 1.95 19.43
N VAL A 109 -4.47 1.93 20.70
CA VAL A 109 -5.42 1.69 21.80
C VAL A 109 -6.33 2.90 22.02
N TYR A 110 -5.78 4.11 22.01
CA TYR A 110 -6.54 5.34 22.28
C TYR A 110 -7.39 5.78 21.08
N ALA A 111 -6.84 5.77 19.89
CA ALA A 111 -7.46 6.34 18.69
C ALA A 111 -7.90 5.28 17.66
N GLY A 112 -7.76 4.00 17.98
CA GLY A 112 -8.17 2.90 17.11
C GLY A 112 -7.42 2.88 15.79
N ARG A 113 -8.15 2.84 14.68
CA ARG A 113 -7.57 2.67 13.32
C ARG A 113 -7.09 3.96 12.66
N ILE A 114 -6.90 5.05 13.40
CA ILE A 114 -6.47 6.34 12.80
C ILE A 114 -5.11 6.20 12.13
N TRP A 115 -4.13 5.57 12.79
CA TRP A 115 -2.81 5.33 12.20
C TRP A 115 -2.89 4.56 10.89
N CYS A 116 -3.56 3.42 10.91
CA CYS A 116 -3.73 2.58 9.71
C CYS A 116 -4.53 3.27 8.60
N GLY A 117 -5.42 4.18 8.97
CA GLY A 117 -6.25 4.89 8.02
C GLY A 117 -5.59 6.07 7.33
N TYR A 118 -4.75 6.84 8.02
CA TYR A 118 -4.24 8.12 7.53
C TYR A 118 -2.74 8.16 7.29
N THR A 119 -1.95 7.40 8.06
CA THR A 119 -0.49 7.53 8.08
C THR A 119 0.23 6.29 7.56
N CYS A 120 -0.46 5.14 7.51
CA CYS A 120 0.17 3.88 7.13
C CYS A 120 0.65 3.90 5.66
N PRO A 121 1.96 3.68 5.38
CA PRO A 121 2.49 3.66 4.02
C PRO A 121 1.82 2.64 3.10
N GLN A 122 1.40 1.50 3.66
CA GLN A 122 0.69 0.45 2.92
C GLN A 122 -0.62 0.96 2.28
N SER A 123 -1.32 1.87 2.95
CA SER A 123 -2.55 2.46 2.41
C SER A 123 -2.27 3.32 1.18
N VAL A 124 -1.14 4.04 1.17
CA VAL A 124 -0.71 4.86 0.03
C VAL A 124 -0.37 3.98 -1.16
N TRP A 125 0.40 2.90 -0.96
CA TRP A 125 0.74 1.94 -2.01
C TRP A 125 -0.50 1.30 -2.61
N THR A 126 -1.42 0.85 -1.78
CA THR A 126 -2.69 0.27 -2.24
C THR A 126 -3.47 1.27 -3.10
N TRP A 127 -3.50 2.55 -2.70
CA TRP A 127 -4.16 3.58 -3.47
C TRP A 127 -3.49 3.83 -4.82
N ILE A 128 -2.15 3.89 -4.88
CA ILE A 128 -1.38 4.06 -6.11
C ILE A 128 -1.69 2.93 -7.08
N PHE A 129 -1.66 1.67 -6.63
CA PHE A 129 -1.95 0.52 -7.48
C PHE A 129 -3.41 0.50 -7.95
N MET A 130 -4.36 0.86 -7.11
CA MET A 130 -5.77 1.02 -7.50
C MET A 130 -5.97 2.15 -8.50
N TRP A 131 -5.23 3.24 -8.39
CA TRP A 131 -5.24 4.32 -9.36
C TRP A 131 -4.70 3.86 -10.73
N CYS A 132 -3.60 3.12 -10.75
CA CYS A 132 -3.05 2.51 -11.96
C CYS A 132 -4.08 1.57 -12.63
N GLU A 133 -4.78 0.76 -11.87
CA GLU A 133 -5.84 -0.10 -12.39
C GLU A 133 -6.99 0.71 -13.00
N LYS A 134 -7.37 1.81 -12.36
CA LYS A 134 -8.42 2.69 -12.88
C LYS A 134 -8.03 3.35 -14.19
N VAL A 135 -6.78 3.79 -14.32
CA VAL A 135 -6.26 4.43 -15.53
C VAL A 135 -6.18 3.45 -16.71
N THR A 136 -5.75 2.22 -16.46
CA THR A 136 -5.50 1.22 -17.53
C THR A 136 -6.72 0.38 -17.88
N GLU A 137 -7.45 -0.12 -16.91
CA GLU A 137 -8.61 -1.01 -17.09
C GLU A 137 -9.95 -0.28 -16.95
N GLY A 138 -9.94 0.95 -16.39
CA GLY A 138 -11.15 1.75 -16.19
C GLY A 138 -11.87 1.44 -14.87
N ASP A 139 -13.13 1.86 -14.78
CA ASP A 139 -13.94 1.70 -13.58
C ASP A 139 -14.33 0.23 -13.31
N ARG A 140 -14.84 -0.05 -12.11
CA ARG A 140 -15.23 -1.39 -11.65
C ARG A 140 -16.04 -2.18 -12.68
N ASN A 141 -17.05 -1.56 -13.30
CA ASN A 141 -17.91 -2.23 -14.26
C ASN A 141 -17.19 -2.58 -15.58
N GLN A 142 -16.26 -1.73 -16.00
CA GLN A 142 -15.42 -1.96 -17.17
C GLN A 142 -14.44 -3.10 -16.92
N ARG A 143 -13.84 -3.17 -15.70
CA ARG A 143 -12.96 -4.27 -15.29
C ARG A 143 -13.67 -5.61 -15.28
N ILE A 144 -14.90 -5.67 -14.75
CA ILE A 144 -15.71 -6.90 -14.76
C ILE A 144 -16.02 -7.34 -16.19
N LYS A 145 -16.40 -6.42 -17.08
CA LYS A 145 -16.64 -6.70 -18.49
C LYS A 145 -15.38 -7.20 -19.19
N LEU A 146 -14.25 -6.53 -18.94
CA LEU A 146 -12.96 -6.89 -19.53
C LEU A 146 -12.50 -8.30 -19.09
N ASP A 147 -12.69 -8.66 -17.82
CA ASP A 147 -12.30 -9.98 -17.31
C ASP A 147 -13.17 -11.10 -17.87
N LYS A 148 -14.48 -10.86 -18.06
CA LYS A 148 -15.43 -11.82 -18.67
C LYS A 148 -15.29 -11.94 -20.20
N ALA A 149 -14.69 -10.95 -20.86
CA ALA A 149 -14.49 -10.96 -22.30
C ALA A 149 -13.49 -12.06 -22.72
N PRO A 150 -13.64 -12.66 -23.92
CA PRO A 150 -12.65 -13.59 -24.47
C PRO A 150 -11.29 -12.90 -24.65
N MET A 151 -10.23 -13.69 -24.80
CA MET A 151 -8.89 -13.16 -25.03
C MET A 151 -8.86 -12.41 -26.38
N SER A 152 -8.64 -11.11 -26.29
CA SER A 152 -8.47 -10.20 -27.44
C SER A 152 -7.19 -9.41 -27.27
N ALA A 153 -6.62 -8.92 -28.41
CA ALA A 153 -5.44 -8.07 -28.41
C ALA A 153 -5.61 -6.83 -27.50
N ASN A 154 -6.80 -6.24 -27.48
CA ASN A 154 -7.12 -5.10 -26.61
C ASN A 154 -7.10 -5.48 -25.11
N LYS A 155 -7.61 -6.67 -24.75
CA LYS A 155 -7.55 -7.19 -23.38
C LYS A 155 -6.10 -7.42 -22.95
N PHE A 156 -5.30 -8.02 -23.82
CA PHE A 156 -3.88 -8.25 -23.57
C PHE A 156 -3.14 -6.93 -23.36
N LEU A 157 -3.33 -5.95 -24.25
CA LEU A 157 -2.66 -4.65 -24.17
C LEU A 157 -2.99 -3.91 -22.87
N ARG A 158 -4.27 -3.89 -22.46
CA ARG A 158 -4.67 -3.24 -21.20
C ARG A 158 -4.07 -3.93 -19.96
N LYS A 159 -4.03 -5.27 -19.94
CA LYS A 159 -3.41 -6.01 -18.85
C LYS A 159 -1.89 -5.83 -18.83
N PHE A 160 -1.26 -5.85 -19.99
CA PHE A 160 0.17 -5.58 -20.13
C PHE A 160 0.51 -4.17 -19.64
N SER A 161 -0.22 -3.15 -20.09
CA SER A 161 -0.03 -1.76 -19.66
C SER A 161 -0.18 -1.60 -18.13
N LYS A 162 -1.13 -2.28 -17.50
CA LYS A 162 -1.27 -2.29 -16.05
C LYS A 162 -0.02 -2.83 -15.35
N HIS A 163 0.44 -4.00 -15.74
CA HIS A 163 1.62 -4.61 -15.12
C HIS A 163 2.89 -3.83 -15.39
N SER A 164 3.03 -3.29 -16.60
CA SER A 164 4.15 -2.42 -16.97
C SER A 164 4.19 -1.16 -16.09
N LEU A 165 3.03 -0.53 -15.87
CA LEU A 165 2.94 0.65 -15.00
C LEU A 165 3.26 0.33 -13.54
N TRP A 166 2.82 -0.82 -13.04
CA TRP A 166 3.16 -1.27 -11.69
C TRP A 166 4.66 -1.51 -11.52
N LEU A 167 5.27 -2.20 -12.49
CA LEU A 167 6.72 -2.46 -12.48
C LEU A 167 7.52 -1.15 -12.59
N LEU A 168 7.06 -0.22 -13.43
CA LEU A 168 7.71 1.07 -13.60
C LEU A 168 7.68 1.88 -12.28
N ILE A 169 6.54 1.97 -11.62
CA ILE A 169 6.42 2.66 -10.34
C ILE A 169 7.30 1.97 -9.28
N GLY A 170 7.27 0.64 -9.21
CA GLY A 170 8.12 -0.13 -8.29
C GLY A 170 9.61 0.08 -8.56
N PHE A 171 10.01 0.11 -9.83
CA PHE A 171 11.39 0.35 -10.24
C PHE A 171 11.84 1.77 -9.88
N VAL A 172 11.06 2.80 -10.24
CA VAL A 172 11.40 4.20 -9.92
C VAL A 172 11.52 4.43 -8.43
N THR A 173 10.58 3.92 -7.64
CA THR A 173 10.66 4.04 -6.17
C THR A 173 11.79 3.22 -5.57
N GLY A 174 12.11 2.05 -6.11
CA GLY A 174 13.28 1.26 -5.72
C GLY A 174 14.58 1.96 -6.03
N MET A 175 14.70 2.58 -7.21
CA MET A 175 15.89 3.38 -7.58
C MET A 175 16.06 4.59 -6.68
N THR A 176 14.98 5.30 -6.30
CA THR A 176 15.08 6.44 -5.38
C THR A 176 15.58 6.00 -3.99
N LEU A 177 15.14 4.84 -3.50
CA LEU A 177 15.65 4.29 -2.24
C LEU A 177 17.11 3.84 -2.36
N SER A 178 17.53 3.34 -3.52
CA SER A 178 18.92 2.96 -3.75
C SER A 178 19.87 4.16 -3.67
N LEU A 179 19.42 5.38 -4.02
CA LEU A 179 20.20 6.59 -3.90
C LEU A 179 20.56 6.95 -2.45
N ILE A 180 19.82 6.47 -1.46
CA ILE A 180 20.15 6.66 -0.03
C ILE A 180 21.41 5.89 0.36
N HIS A 181 21.71 4.79 -0.35
CA HIS A 181 22.80 3.88 -0.02
C HIS A 181 24.07 4.09 -0.88
N ILE A 182 24.05 4.99 -1.83
CA ILE A 182 25.20 5.36 -2.66
C ILE A 182 25.78 6.68 -2.16
#